data_b1f8e131d806f2e4cbf099374dcab3a4
#
_entry.id   b1f8e131d806f2e4cbf099374dcab3a4
#
_cell.length_a   1.000
_cell.length_b   1.000
_cell.length_c   1.000
_cell.angle_alpha   90.00
_cell.angle_beta   90.00
_cell.angle_gamma   90.00
#
_symmetry.space_group_name_H-M   'P 1'
#
loop_
_entity.id
_entity.type
_entity.pdbx_description
1 polymer ?
#
loop_
_entity_poly.entity_id
_entity_poly.type
_entity_poly.pdbx_seq_one_letter_code
_entity_poly.pdbx_strand_id
1 'polypeptide(L)'
;MATGNIKYYKMAANMLASFRIHNQGVPFAIICDRENEYTEMFDDVVVLEKSHGNYIDKFSLLVKSPYDESIFIEPDCLIYRNLDFFWDLLSHESDCSSFGWNEGGLERWFNTEETRKRLLERVPEIDENTIVPLFNPGYIFIRKGSKCKKMYDDCLEIAKRISEDGILSSYQPLLCGKNLRDDPIFSIGMGMNGFVCHAKPSRSKCIALPSNTINKIDIVKGELDVTDKNGKEFKECALLHFSTRKAEEEGLYLWQTILITQKNNSMFYKALNNRTIYILCNVFRRLKTKIKNLIKLENQRK
;
A
#
# COMPACT_ATOMS: atom_id res chain seq x y z
N MET A 1 -2.62 -7.30 5.44
CA MET A 1 -3.08 -8.51 4.70
C MET A 1 -1.89 -9.19 4.05
N ALA A 2 -1.83 -10.51 4.10
CA ALA A 2 -0.79 -11.32 3.44
C ALA A 2 -1.41 -12.60 2.88
N THR A 3 -1.42 -12.77 1.55
CA THR A 3 -1.96 -13.95 0.87
C THR A 3 -1.00 -14.46 -0.20
N GLY A 4 -1.05 -15.75 -0.50
CA GLY A 4 -0.27 -16.42 -1.53
C GLY A 4 1.19 -16.67 -1.14
N ASN A 5 2.07 -15.69 -1.24
CA ASN A 5 3.50 -15.87 -1.08
C ASN A 5 4.01 -15.53 0.32
N ILE A 6 4.85 -16.38 0.90
CA ILE A 6 5.44 -16.22 2.25
C ILE A 6 6.15 -14.87 2.45
N LYS A 7 6.67 -14.25 1.40
CA LYS A 7 7.31 -12.94 1.47
C LYS A 7 6.38 -11.83 1.98
N TYR A 8 5.07 -11.90 1.67
CA TYR A 8 4.10 -10.92 2.16
C TYR A 8 3.87 -11.06 3.66
N TYR A 9 3.94 -12.28 4.18
CA TYR A 9 3.90 -12.55 5.63
C TYR A 9 5.13 -11.98 6.34
N LYS A 10 6.33 -12.18 5.76
CA LYS A 10 7.57 -11.59 6.29
C LYS A 10 7.52 -10.07 6.30
N MET A 11 7.04 -9.48 5.22
CA MET A 11 6.87 -8.01 5.14
C MET A 11 5.85 -7.53 6.17
N ALA A 12 4.72 -8.20 6.34
CA ALA A 12 3.71 -7.86 7.34
C ALA A 12 4.28 -7.96 8.77
N ALA A 13 5.06 -8.99 9.08
CA ALA A 13 5.73 -9.13 10.37
C ALA A 13 6.75 -8.00 10.63
N ASN A 14 7.53 -7.62 9.63
CA ASN A 14 8.48 -6.50 9.73
C ASN A 14 7.74 -5.16 9.91
N MET A 15 6.65 -4.95 9.20
CA MET A 15 5.80 -3.77 9.33
C MET A 15 5.20 -3.70 10.75
N LEU A 16 4.64 -4.81 11.27
CA LEU A 16 4.16 -4.90 12.64
C LEU A 16 5.27 -4.59 13.64
N ALA A 17 6.47 -5.16 13.47
CA ALA A 17 7.60 -4.91 14.36
C ALA A 17 8.00 -3.43 14.39
N SER A 18 7.96 -2.73 13.25
CA SER A 18 8.17 -1.29 13.18
C SER A 18 7.03 -0.50 13.83
N PHE A 19 5.78 -0.91 13.61
CA PHE A 19 4.60 -0.31 14.21
C PHE A 19 4.65 -0.33 15.73
N ARG A 20 4.97 -1.47 16.33
CA ARG A 20 5.02 -1.65 17.78
C ARG A 20 6.11 -0.84 18.50
N ILE A 21 7.08 -0.27 17.77
CA ILE A 21 8.06 0.65 18.36
C ILE A 21 7.38 1.96 18.76
N HIS A 22 6.43 2.44 17.96
CA HIS A 22 5.87 3.79 18.09
C HIS A 22 4.37 3.81 18.45
N ASN A 23 3.67 2.66 18.39
CA ASN A 23 2.22 2.54 18.55
C ASN A 23 1.90 1.42 19.55
N GLN A 24 2.28 1.64 20.81
CA GLN A 24 2.05 0.66 21.88
C GLN A 24 0.58 0.62 22.28
N GLY A 25 0.07 -0.59 22.55
CA GLY A 25 -1.29 -0.78 23.03
C GLY A 25 -2.38 -0.71 21.95
N VAL A 26 -2.03 -0.45 20.71
CA VAL A 26 -2.98 -0.49 19.59
C VAL A 26 -3.02 -1.93 19.04
N PRO A 27 -4.20 -2.59 19.02
CA PRO A 27 -4.31 -3.94 18.49
C PRO A 27 -4.03 -3.97 16.98
N PHE A 28 -3.42 -5.05 16.52
CA PHE A 28 -3.02 -5.20 15.13
C PHE A 28 -3.36 -6.59 14.60
N ALA A 29 -4.28 -6.65 13.63
CA ALA A 29 -4.72 -7.89 13.02
C ALA A 29 -4.00 -8.16 11.69
N ILE A 30 -3.93 -9.43 11.33
CA ILE A 30 -3.59 -9.88 9.99
C ILE A 30 -4.77 -10.62 9.35
N ILE A 31 -5.10 -10.29 8.09
CA ILE A 31 -5.99 -11.08 7.25
C ILE A 31 -5.11 -11.86 6.27
N CYS A 32 -5.24 -13.18 6.21
CA CYS A 32 -4.35 -14.06 5.49
C CYS A 32 -5.09 -15.26 4.86
N ASP A 33 -4.41 -16.01 4.00
CA ASP A 33 -4.95 -17.25 3.41
C ASP A 33 -4.63 -18.48 4.27
N ARG A 34 -3.66 -18.38 5.22
CA ARG A 34 -3.31 -19.46 6.16
C ARG A 34 -2.52 -18.90 7.33
N GLU A 35 -2.56 -19.60 8.44
CA GLU A 35 -1.67 -19.34 9.57
C GLU A 35 -0.26 -19.90 9.32
N ASN A 36 0.73 -19.26 9.92
CA ASN A 36 2.14 -19.67 9.89
C ASN A 36 2.93 -18.92 10.99
N GLU A 37 4.22 -19.19 11.13
CA GLU A 37 5.12 -18.60 12.12
C GLU A 37 5.10 -17.05 12.18
N TYR A 38 4.77 -16.37 11.07
CA TYR A 38 4.70 -14.90 11.01
C TYR A 38 3.36 -14.37 11.50
N THR A 39 2.28 -15.16 11.43
CA THR A 39 0.95 -14.72 11.87
C THR A 39 0.80 -14.75 13.39
N GLU A 40 1.58 -15.56 14.10
CA GLU A 40 1.57 -15.65 15.57
C GLU A 40 1.97 -14.35 16.27
N MET A 41 2.59 -13.40 15.55
CA MET A 41 2.99 -12.11 16.10
C MET A 41 1.85 -11.10 16.22
N PHE A 42 0.73 -11.33 15.56
CA PHE A 42 -0.43 -10.44 15.50
C PHE A 42 -1.38 -10.69 16.67
N ASP A 43 -2.12 -9.65 17.06
CA ASP A 43 -3.11 -9.78 18.15
C ASP A 43 -4.32 -10.60 17.70
N ASP A 44 -4.72 -10.44 16.41
CA ASP A 44 -5.81 -11.18 15.82
C ASP A 44 -5.38 -11.72 14.43
N VAL A 45 -5.79 -12.96 14.14
CA VAL A 45 -5.55 -13.62 12.87
C VAL A 45 -6.89 -13.99 12.23
N VAL A 46 -7.15 -13.46 11.05
CA VAL A 46 -8.35 -13.75 10.28
C VAL A 46 -7.96 -14.54 9.04
N VAL A 47 -8.29 -15.82 9.01
CA VAL A 47 -8.05 -16.69 7.87
C VAL A 47 -9.22 -16.57 6.89
N LEU A 48 -8.92 -16.26 5.64
CA LEU A 48 -9.92 -16.24 4.56
C LEU A 48 -10.35 -17.68 4.21
N GLU A 49 -11.64 -17.95 4.27
CA GLU A 49 -12.21 -19.26 3.85
C GLU A 49 -11.87 -19.56 2.38
N LYS A 50 -11.82 -18.52 1.56
CA LYS A 50 -11.45 -18.60 0.15
C LYS A 50 -10.54 -17.41 -0.19
N SER A 51 -9.32 -17.71 -0.59
CA SER A 51 -8.37 -16.73 -1.09
C SER A 51 -8.15 -16.93 -2.58
N HIS A 52 -8.02 -15.84 -3.31
CA HIS A 52 -7.65 -15.82 -4.72
C HIS A 52 -6.13 -15.77 -4.92
N GLY A 53 -5.36 -15.54 -3.85
CA GLY A 53 -3.90 -15.38 -3.88
C GLY A 53 -3.43 -14.18 -4.72
N ASN A 54 -4.29 -13.18 -4.89
CA ASN A 54 -4.04 -12.00 -5.70
C ASN A 54 -4.66 -10.74 -5.07
N TYR A 55 -4.64 -9.61 -5.80
CA TYR A 55 -5.12 -8.31 -5.31
C TYR A 55 -6.62 -8.26 -4.96
N ILE A 56 -7.45 -9.17 -5.50
CA ILE A 56 -8.89 -9.24 -5.20
C ILE A 56 -9.12 -9.54 -3.71
N ASP A 57 -8.22 -10.31 -3.10
CA ASP A 57 -8.30 -10.62 -1.66
C ASP A 57 -8.35 -9.35 -0.80
N LYS A 58 -7.76 -8.24 -1.26
CA LYS A 58 -7.74 -6.97 -0.54
C LYS A 58 -9.14 -6.41 -0.30
N PHE A 59 -10.12 -6.69 -1.15
CA PHE A 59 -11.49 -6.21 -0.94
C PHE A 59 -12.11 -6.78 0.33
N SER A 60 -11.65 -7.95 0.79
CA SER A 60 -12.12 -8.55 2.05
C SER A 60 -11.85 -7.68 3.28
N LEU A 61 -10.93 -6.70 3.21
CA LEU A 61 -10.71 -5.69 4.27
C LEU A 61 -12.00 -4.99 4.67
N LEU A 62 -12.88 -4.71 3.69
CA LEU A 62 -14.14 -4.01 3.89
C LEU A 62 -15.13 -4.73 4.81
N VAL A 63 -14.97 -6.06 4.98
CA VAL A 63 -15.94 -6.91 5.70
C VAL A 63 -15.31 -7.86 6.73
N LYS A 64 -14.02 -8.16 6.62
CA LYS A 64 -13.36 -9.20 7.42
C LYS A 64 -12.46 -8.66 8.55
N SER A 65 -12.26 -7.34 8.67
CA SER A 65 -11.55 -6.81 9.83
C SER A 65 -12.19 -7.35 11.13
N PRO A 66 -11.42 -7.75 12.16
CA PRO A 66 -11.98 -8.16 13.44
C PRO A 66 -12.51 -6.97 14.25
N TYR A 67 -12.13 -5.73 13.89
CA TYR A 67 -12.49 -4.50 14.61
C TYR A 67 -13.62 -3.73 13.88
N ASP A 68 -14.37 -2.93 14.62
CA ASP A 68 -15.43 -2.08 14.04
C ASP A 68 -14.85 -0.95 13.19
N GLU A 69 -13.73 -0.39 13.61
CA GLU A 69 -12.94 0.58 12.85
C GLU A 69 -11.51 0.06 12.68
N SER A 70 -10.95 0.25 11.50
CA SER A 70 -9.62 -0.23 11.16
C SER A 70 -8.90 0.73 10.23
N ILE A 71 -7.58 0.82 10.36
CA ILE A 71 -6.72 1.38 9.32
C ILE A 71 -5.88 0.26 8.74
N PHE A 72 -6.14 -0.08 7.48
CA PHE A 72 -5.29 -0.98 6.73
C PHE A 72 -3.99 -0.28 6.32
N ILE A 73 -2.87 -0.99 6.43
CA ILE A 73 -1.56 -0.56 5.94
C ILE A 73 -0.96 -1.71 5.14
N GLU A 74 -0.41 -1.40 3.96
CA GLU A 74 0.25 -2.40 3.12
C GLU A 74 1.49 -2.98 3.78
N PRO A 75 1.75 -4.30 3.59
CA PRO A 75 2.88 -5.00 4.21
C PRO A 75 4.26 -4.44 3.82
N ASP A 76 4.37 -3.79 2.67
CA ASP A 76 5.62 -3.18 2.20
C ASP A 76 5.85 -1.74 2.73
N CYS A 77 5.19 -1.40 3.83
CA CYS A 77 5.44 -0.19 4.60
C CYS A 77 6.37 -0.48 5.80
N LEU A 78 7.13 0.53 6.21
CA LEU A 78 7.79 0.58 7.51
C LEU A 78 7.33 1.84 8.26
N ILE A 79 7.03 1.69 9.56
CA ILE A 79 6.44 2.73 10.40
C ILE A 79 7.52 3.39 11.24
N TYR A 80 7.56 4.71 11.23
CA TYR A 80 8.57 5.54 11.92
C TYR A 80 7.99 6.35 13.06
N ARG A 81 6.65 6.50 13.13
CA ARG A 81 5.99 7.32 14.16
C ARG A 81 4.66 6.74 14.57
N ASN A 82 4.09 7.35 15.62
CA ASN A 82 2.70 7.13 15.99
C ASN A 82 1.78 7.49 14.82
N LEU A 83 0.72 6.69 14.60
CA LEU A 83 -0.23 6.83 13.51
C LEU A 83 -1.62 7.33 13.97
N ASP A 84 -1.78 7.81 15.21
CA ASP A 84 -3.07 8.28 15.74
C ASP A 84 -3.70 9.35 14.84
N PHE A 85 -2.88 10.23 14.26
CA PHE A 85 -3.35 11.25 13.32
C PHE A 85 -3.99 10.67 12.04
N PHE A 86 -3.76 9.40 11.69
CA PHE A 86 -4.47 8.75 10.59
C PHE A 86 -5.96 8.59 10.93
N TRP A 87 -6.26 8.26 12.20
CA TRP A 87 -7.65 8.22 12.69
C TRP A 87 -8.30 9.58 12.57
N ASP A 88 -7.62 10.63 13.08
CA ASP A 88 -8.15 11.99 13.06
C ASP A 88 -8.44 12.49 11.64
N LEU A 89 -7.56 12.15 10.68
CA LEU A 89 -7.70 12.62 9.31
C LEU A 89 -8.68 11.78 8.46
N LEU A 90 -8.75 10.47 8.69
CA LEU A 90 -9.49 9.57 7.79
C LEU A 90 -10.88 9.22 8.31
N SER A 91 -11.08 9.12 9.63
CA SER A 91 -12.36 8.68 10.24
C SER A 91 -13.50 9.70 10.06
N HIS A 92 -13.17 10.96 9.84
CA HIS A 92 -14.14 12.03 9.66
C HIS A 92 -14.64 12.18 8.22
N GLU A 93 -13.96 11.58 7.24
CA GLU A 93 -14.32 11.74 5.83
C GLU A 93 -15.51 10.85 5.46
N SER A 94 -15.39 9.55 5.68
CA SER A 94 -16.45 8.57 5.37
C SER A 94 -16.16 7.21 6.00
N ASP A 95 -17.09 6.25 5.90
CA ASP A 95 -16.89 4.89 6.43
C ASP A 95 -15.81 4.11 5.70
N CYS A 96 -15.41 4.53 4.50
CA CYS A 96 -14.21 4.06 3.82
C CYS A 96 -13.50 5.28 3.24
N SER A 97 -12.26 5.51 3.66
CA SER A 97 -11.48 6.70 3.29
C SER A 97 -10.00 6.39 3.15
N SER A 98 -9.30 7.18 2.37
CA SER A 98 -7.85 7.14 2.19
C SER A 98 -7.30 8.53 1.86
N PHE A 99 -6.00 8.67 1.72
CA PHE A 99 -5.38 9.91 1.23
C PHE A 99 -5.38 9.93 -0.30
N GLY A 100 -6.03 10.91 -0.89
CA GLY A 100 -6.14 11.00 -2.34
C GLY A 100 -6.77 12.28 -2.83
N TRP A 101 -7.37 12.20 -4.01
CA TRP A 101 -8.21 13.24 -4.61
C TRP A 101 -9.59 12.66 -4.85
N ASN A 102 -10.63 13.46 -4.66
CA ASN A 102 -12.00 13.02 -4.84
C ASN A 102 -12.47 12.99 -6.29
N GLU A 103 -11.60 13.30 -7.23
CA GLU A 103 -11.87 13.34 -8.67
C GLU A 103 -10.67 12.85 -9.47
N GLY A 104 -10.83 12.69 -10.77
CA GLY A 104 -9.75 12.33 -11.68
C GLY A 104 -9.41 10.84 -11.71
N GLY A 105 -10.18 9.98 -11.04
CA GLY A 105 -9.93 8.54 -11.03
C GLY A 105 -10.20 7.90 -12.38
N LEU A 106 -11.31 8.24 -13.04
CA LEU A 106 -11.65 7.66 -14.35
C LEU A 106 -10.60 8.02 -15.42
N GLU A 107 -10.20 9.28 -15.50
CA GLU A 107 -9.21 9.76 -16.46
C GLU A 107 -7.83 9.18 -16.21
N ARG A 108 -7.50 8.97 -14.96
CA ARG A 108 -6.19 8.40 -14.56
C ARG A 108 -6.07 6.92 -14.86
N TRP A 109 -7.13 6.16 -14.53
CA TRP A 109 -7.13 4.72 -14.71
C TRP A 109 -7.53 4.30 -16.12
N PHE A 110 -8.36 5.09 -16.80
CA PHE A 110 -8.90 4.85 -18.13
C PHE A 110 -8.60 6.05 -19.03
N ASN A 111 -7.34 6.20 -19.41
CA ASN A 111 -6.80 7.40 -20.03
C ASN A 111 -7.19 7.61 -21.50
N THR A 112 -7.92 6.68 -22.14
CA THR A 112 -8.48 6.83 -23.49
C THR A 112 -9.99 6.84 -23.43
N GLU A 113 -10.62 7.58 -24.35
CA GLU A 113 -12.07 7.61 -24.50
C GLU A 113 -12.66 6.21 -24.71
N GLU A 114 -12.00 5.41 -25.56
CA GLU A 114 -12.40 4.03 -25.83
C GLU A 114 -12.43 3.17 -24.57
N THR A 115 -11.39 3.24 -23.73
CA THR A 115 -11.34 2.46 -22.50
C THR A 115 -12.36 2.93 -21.48
N ARG A 116 -12.65 4.25 -21.40
CA ARG A 116 -13.74 4.77 -20.55
C ARG A 116 -15.09 4.31 -21.02
N LYS A 117 -15.39 4.44 -22.32
CA LYS A 117 -16.65 3.96 -22.90
C LYS A 117 -16.89 2.48 -22.59
N ARG A 118 -15.91 1.62 -22.82
CA ARG A 118 -16.01 0.20 -22.50
C ARG A 118 -16.25 -0.06 -21.00
N LEU A 119 -15.59 0.70 -20.13
CA LEU A 119 -15.85 0.59 -18.68
C LEU A 119 -17.30 0.92 -18.36
N LEU A 120 -17.82 2.04 -18.86
CA LEU A 120 -19.20 2.48 -18.61
C LEU A 120 -20.24 1.48 -19.17
N GLU A 121 -19.94 0.82 -20.29
CA GLU A 121 -20.76 -0.28 -20.83
C GLU A 121 -20.77 -1.51 -19.88
N ARG A 122 -19.70 -1.76 -19.15
CA ARG A 122 -19.57 -2.93 -18.24
C ARG A 122 -19.96 -2.64 -16.80
N VAL A 123 -19.92 -1.41 -16.41
CA VAL A 123 -20.28 -0.93 -15.06
C VAL A 123 -21.34 0.18 -15.22
N PRO A 124 -22.56 -0.17 -15.64
CA PRO A 124 -23.62 0.79 -15.91
C PRO A 124 -24.10 1.54 -14.67
N GLU A 125 -23.65 1.14 -13.49
CA GLU A 125 -23.90 1.82 -12.21
C GLU A 125 -23.11 3.13 -12.07
N ILE A 126 -22.14 3.40 -12.94
CA ILE A 126 -21.43 4.68 -13.05
C ILE A 126 -21.65 5.32 -14.42
N ASP A 127 -21.50 6.64 -14.46
CA ASP A 127 -21.53 7.45 -15.67
C ASP A 127 -20.32 8.42 -15.72
N GLU A 128 -20.27 9.26 -16.75
CA GLU A 128 -19.21 10.25 -16.92
C GLU A 128 -19.17 11.31 -15.81
N ASN A 129 -20.28 11.50 -15.08
CA ASN A 129 -20.40 12.45 -13.97
C ASN A 129 -20.11 11.82 -12.62
N THR A 130 -19.95 10.49 -12.56
CA THR A 130 -19.66 9.79 -11.32
C THR A 130 -18.29 10.20 -10.81
N ILE A 131 -18.24 10.75 -9.61
CA ILE A 131 -16.98 11.13 -8.95
C ILE A 131 -16.26 9.88 -8.50
N VAL A 132 -15.19 9.53 -9.20
CA VAL A 132 -14.32 8.39 -8.87
C VAL A 132 -13.04 8.91 -8.23
N PRO A 133 -12.77 8.57 -6.95
CA PRO A 133 -11.57 9.04 -6.26
C PRO A 133 -10.29 8.49 -6.90
N LEU A 134 -9.22 9.27 -6.83
CA LEU A 134 -7.87 8.85 -7.21
C LEU A 134 -7.01 8.72 -5.97
N PHE A 135 -6.72 7.51 -5.53
CA PHE A 135 -5.92 7.26 -4.35
C PHE A 135 -5.03 6.01 -4.49
N ASN A 136 -4.18 5.78 -3.51
CA ASN A 136 -3.43 4.55 -3.37
C ASN A 136 -4.03 3.73 -2.21
N PRO A 137 -4.52 2.51 -2.45
CA PRO A 137 -5.14 1.67 -1.42
C PRO A 137 -4.12 1.01 -0.48
N GLY A 138 -2.93 1.57 -0.33
CA GLY A 138 -1.89 1.11 0.59
C GLY A 138 -2.18 1.46 2.06
N TYR A 139 -3.13 2.36 2.31
CA TYR A 139 -3.63 2.75 3.64
C TYR A 139 -5.07 3.22 3.50
N ILE A 140 -5.97 2.49 4.14
CA ILE A 140 -7.42 2.71 4.04
C ILE A 140 -8.01 2.66 5.44
N PHE A 141 -8.76 3.70 5.82
CA PHE A 141 -9.66 3.66 6.96
C PHE A 141 -10.95 2.95 6.55
N ILE A 142 -11.45 2.09 7.41
CA ILE A 142 -12.68 1.31 7.21
C ILE A 142 -13.45 1.28 8.52
N ARG A 143 -14.71 1.73 8.48
CA ARG A 143 -15.71 1.51 9.52
C ARG A 143 -16.69 0.47 9.01
N LYS A 144 -16.78 -0.68 9.69
CA LYS A 144 -17.68 -1.74 9.28
C LYS A 144 -19.15 -1.28 9.25
N GLY A 145 -19.85 -1.70 8.21
CA GLY A 145 -21.26 -1.35 8.04
C GLY A 145 -21.82 -1.83 6.71
N SER A 146 -23.12 -1.58 6.51
CA SER A 146 -23.82 -2.01 5.30
C SER A 146 -23.25 -1.38 4.02
N LYS A 147 -22.76 -0.13 4.08
CA LYS A 147 -22.13 0.55 2.94
C LYS A 147 -20.80 -0.12 2.55
N CYS A 148 -19.94 -0.45 3.52
CA CYS A 148 -18.68 -1.17 3.23
C CYS A 148 -18.96 -2.59 2.72
N LYS A 149 -20.01 -3.26 3.24
CA LYS A 149 -20.44 -4.56 2.72
C LYS A 149 -20.92 -4.44 1.26
N LYS A 150 -21.73 -3.43 0.96
CA LYS A 150 -22.16 -3.17 -0.43
C LYS A 150 -20.96 -2.89 -1.33
N MET A 151 -20.04 -2.04 -0.93
CA MET A 151 -18.82 -1.75 -1.70
C MET A 151 -17.99 -3.00 -1.93
N TYR A 152 -17.90 -3.91 -0.95
CA TYR A 152 -17.22 -5.20 -1.13
C TYR A 152 -17.84 -6.02 -2.25
N ASP A 153 -19.19 -6.16 -2.25
CA ASP A 153 -19.93 -6.89 -3.26
C ASP A 153 -19.78 -6.24 -4.64
N ASP A 154 -19.86 -4.91 -4.71
CA ASP A 154 -19.64 -4.13 -5.93
C ASP A 154 -18.23 -4.35 -6.49
N CYS A 155 -17.19 -4.28 -5.66
CA CYS A 155 -15.80 -4.51 -6.10
C CYS A 155 -15.60 -5.92 -6.66
N LEU A 156 -16.18 -6.94 -6.05
CA LEU A 156 -16.11 -8.32 -6.56
C LEU A 156 -16.84 -8.46 -7.90
N GLU A 157 -18.01 -7.86 -8.04
CA GLU A 157 -18.77 -7.91 -9.29
C GLU A 157 -18.07 -7.17 -10.42
N ILE A 158 -17.52 -5.97 -10.15
CA ILE A 158 -16.71 -5.22 -11.12
C ILE A 158 -15.50 -6.06 -11.57
N ALA A 159 -14.76 -6.64 -10.60
CA ALA A 159 -13.60 -7.48 -10.90
C ALA A 159 -13.98 -8.66 -11.80
N LYS A 160 -15.13 -9.30 -11.55
CA LYS A 160 -15.66 -10.39 -12.34
C LYS A 160 -16.00 -9.93 -13.77
N ARG A 161 -16.81 -8.88 -13.92
CA ARG A 161 -17.24 -8.35 -15.23
C ARG A 161 -16.06 -7.96 -16.10
N ILE A 162 -15.05 -7.29 -15.53
CA ILE A 162 -13.83 -6.89 -16.24
C ILE A 162 -13.00 -8.13 -16.63
N SER A 163 -12.95 -9.16 -15.79
CA SER A 163 -12.18 -10.39 -16.05
C SER A 163 -12.80 -11.26 -17.14
N GLU A 164 -14.13 -11.34 -17.19
CA GLU A 164 -14.88 -12.17 -18.16
C GLU A 164 -14.83 -11.63 -19.58
N ASP A 165 -14.52 -10.35 -19.75
CA ASP A 165 -14.62 -9.65 -21.02
C ASP A 165 -13.49 -10.00 -22.02
N GLY A 166 -12.49 -10.77 -21.59
CA GLY A 166 -11.30 -11.08 -22.42
C GLY A 166 -10.48 -9.85 -22.84
N ILE A 167 -10.92 -8.65 -22.43
CA ILE A 167 -10.40 -7.34 -22.81
C ILE A 167 -9.30 -6.86 -21.86
N LEU A 168 -8.91 -7.69 -20.89
CA LEU A 168 -7.84 -7.35 -19.94
C LEU A 168 -6.56 -6.86 -20.63
N SER A 169 -6.29 -7.32 -21.85
CA SER A 169 -5.15 -6.87 -22.65
C SER A 169 -5.26 -5.40 -23.10
N SER A 170 -6.47 -4.89 -23.30
CA SER A 170 -6.73 -3.48 -23.65
C SER A 170 -6.80 -2.56 -22.43
N TYR A 171 -7.00 -3.13 -21.25
CA TYR A 171 -6.97 -2.41 -19.95
C TYR A 171 -5.61 -2.52 -19.28
N GLN A 172 -4.50 -2.27 -19.98
CA GLN A 172 -3.14 -2.33 -19.43
C GLN A 172 -3.00 -1.59 -18.07
N PRO A 173 -3.63 -0.42 -17.84
CA PRO A 173 -3.61 0.24 -16.54
C PRO A 173 -4.23 -0.58 -15.40
N LEU A 174 -5.16 -1.50 -15.71
CA LEU A 174 -5.83 -2.35 -14.72
C LEU A 174 -5.06 -3.62 -14.38
N LEU A 175 -3.94 -3.90 -15.07
CA LEU A 175 -3.19 -5.12 -14.89
C LEU A 175 -1.88 -4.85 -14.15
N CYS A 176 -1.55 -5.73 -13.23
CA CYS A 176 -0.21 -5.89 -12.73
C CYS A 176 0.30 -7.29 -13.09
N GLY A 177 1.03 -7.38 -14.19
CA GLY A 177 1.34 -8.65 -14.84
C GLY A 177 0.07 -9.27 -15.43
N LYS A 178 -0.28 -10.49 -14.98
CA LYS A 178 -1.51 -11.19 -15.39
C LYS A 178 -2.70 -10.96 -14.44
N ASN A 179 -2.49 -10.23 -13.35
CA ASN A 179 -3.50 -10.04 -12.32
C ASN A 179 -4.16 -8.68 -12.43
N LEU A 180 -5.44 -8.63 -12.16
CA LEU A 180 -6.20 -7.41 -12.03
C LEU A 180 -5.68 -6.59 -10.85
N ARG A 181 -5.53 -5.28 -11.03
CA ARG A 181 -5.12 -4.35 -9.95
C ARG A 181 -6.31 -4.04 -9.04
N ASP A 182 -6.00 -3.84 -7.75
CA ASP A 182 -6.98 -3.45 -6.75
C ASP A 182 -7.34 -1.96 -6.79
N ASP A 183 -6.34 -1.10 -7.03
CA ASP A 183 -6.50 0.36 -6.94
C ASP A 183 -7.62 0.94 -7.84
N PRO A 184 -7.74 0.63 -9.16
CA PRO A 184 -8.83 1.15 -9.98
C PRO A 184 -10.20 0.62 -9.54
N ILE A 185 -10.29 -0.64 -9.13
CA ILE A 185 -11.56 -1.25 -8.72
C ILE A 185 -12.03 -0.66 -7.39
N PHE A 186 -11.13 -0.49 -6.42
CA PHE A 186 -11.43 0.23 -5.18
C PHE A 186 -11.93 1.65 -5.47
N SER A 187 -11.28 2.37 -6.39
CA SER A 187 -11.68 3.73 -6.77
C SER A 187 -13.10 3.78 -7.34
N ILE A 188 -13.43 2.85 -8.24
CA ILE A 188 -14.79 2.75 -8.79
C ILE A 188 -15.79 2.39 -7.69
N GLY A 189 -15.48 1.38 -6.87
CA GLY A 189 -16.33 0.97 -5.75
C GLY A 189 -16.58 2.10 -4.75
N MET A 190 -15.59 2.93 -4.45
CA MET A 190 -15.75 4.13 -3.63
C MET A 190 -16.71 5.13 -4.31
N GLY A 191 -16.50 5.42 -5.60
CA GLY A 191 -17.36 6.34 -6.36
C GLY A 191 -18.81 5.88 -6.37
N MET A 192 -19.08 4.61 -6.66
CA MET A 192 -20.43 4.02 -6.65
C MET A 192 -21.14 4.13 -5.29
N ASN A 193 -20.39 4.13 -4.20
CA ASN A 193 -20.93 4.17 -2.84
C ASN A 193 -20.82 5.56 -2.18
N GLY A 194 -20.39 6.58 -2.92
CA GLY A 194 -20.26 7.94 -2.44
C GLY A 194 -19.22 8.13 -1.33
N PHE A 195 -18.20 7.28 -1.29
CA PHE A 195 -17.07 7.43 -0.38
C PHE A 195 -16.06 8.45 -0.90
N VAL A 196 -15.41 9.16 0.01
CA VAL A 196 -14.49 10.26 -0.30
C VAL A 196 -13.11 10.03 0.32
N CYS A 197 -12.11 10.64 -0.29
CA CYS A 197 -10.75 10.66 0.19
C CYS A 197 -10.45 11.93 0.97
N HIS A 198 -9.59 11.82 1.97
CA HIS A 198 -8.99 12.98 2.62
C HIS A 198 -7.99 13.66 1.67
N ALA A 199 -8.05 14.98 1.59
CA ALA A 199 -7.27 15.76 0.64
C ALA A 199 -5.75 15.53 0.74
N LYS A 200 -5.12 15.42 -0.41
CA LYS A 200 -3.72 15.03 -0.62
C LYS A 200 -2.61 15.76 0.15
N PRO A 201 -2.68 17.05 0.54
CA PRO A 201 -1.58 17.70 1.26
C PRO A 201 -1.10 16.95 2.50
N SER A 202 -2.02 16.20 3.15
CA SER A 202 -1.72 15.37 4.31
C SER A 202 -0.87 14.13 3.96
N ARG A 203 -1.07 13.54 2.77
CA ARG A 203 -0.29 12.40 2.31
C ARG A 203 1.21 12.70 2.24
N SER A 204 1.57 13.84 1.65
CA SER A 204 2.98 14.21 1.47
C SER A 204 3.71 14.47 2.79
N LYS A 205 2.97 14.83 3.85
CA LYS A 205 3.53 15.03 5.19
C LYS A 205 3.69 13.73 5.96
N CYS A 206 2.95 12.69 5.60
CA CYS A 206 2.86 11.48 6.40
C CYS A 206 3.60 10.30 5.77
N ILE A 207 3.72 10.28 4.44
CA ILE A 207 4.13 9.11 3.68
C ILE A 207 5.30 9.46 2.77
N ALA A 208 6.45 8.87 3.07
CA ALA A 208 7.63 8.92 2.21
C ALA A 208 7.64 7.75 1.21
N LEU A 209 8.33 7.95 0.10
CA LEU A 209 8.59 6.91 -0.91
C LEU A 209 10.10 6.72 -1.05
N PRO A 210 10.59 5.53 -1.41
CA PRO A 210 12.02 5.30 -1.64
C PRO A 210 12.61 6.14 -2.79
N SER A 211 11.75 6.68 -3.66
CA SER A 211 12.13 7.60 -4.74
C SER A 211 12.43 9.02 -4.24
N ASN A 212 11.99 9.37 -3.03
CA ASN A 212 12.35 10.63 -2.40
C ASN A 212 13.85 10.63 -2.03
N THR A 213 14.45 11.82 -1.96
CA THR A 213 15.74 11.97 -1.32
C THR A 213 15.56 11.90 0.18
N ILE A 214 16.17 10.92 0.84
CA ILE A 214 16.08 10.75 2.28
C ILE A 214 17.17 11.57 2.93
N ASN A 215 16.77 12.55 3.73
CA ASN A 215 17.67 13.47 4.43
C ASN A 215 18.05 12.93 5.81
N LYS A 216 17.09 12.32 6.50
CA LYS A 216 17.26 11.73 7.82
C LYS A 216 16.41 10.45 7.93
N ILE A 217 16.97 9.42 8.54
CA ILE A 217 16.27 8.15 8.73
C ILE A 217 16.82 7.41 9.95
N ASP A 218 15.94 7.09 10.89
CA ASP A 218 16.21 6.22 12.03
C ASP A 218 14.88 5.65 12.54
N ILE A 219 14.63 4.39 12.23
CA ILE A 219 13.33 3.76 12.53
C ILE A 219 13.09 3.61 14.03
N VAL A 220 14.14 3.45 14.84
CA VAL A 220 14.00 3.29 16.30
C VAL A 220 13.76 4.61 16.98
N LYS A 221 14.36 5.70 16.49
CA LYS A 221 14.14 7.06 17.01
C LYS A 221 12.92 7.76 16.42
N GLY A 222 12.27 7.16 15.43
CA GLY A 222 11.13 7.77 14.76
C GLY A 222 11.49 8.94 13.84
N GLU A 223 12.66 8.87 13.20
CA GLU A 223 13.16 9.92 12.32
C GLU A 223 13.01 9.52 10.85
N LEU A 224 12.26 10.31 10.08
CA LEU A 224 12.13 10.15 8.63
C LEU A 224 11.85 11.50 7.98
N ASP A 225 12.93 12.15 7.48
CA ASP A 225 12.85 13.40 6.74
C ASP A 225 13.23 13.17 5.28
N VAL A 226 12.47 13.71 4.35
CA VAL A 226 12.67 13.49 2.92
C VAL A 226 12.49 14.79 2.12
N THR A 227 13.09 14.81 0.93
CA THR A 227 12.84 15.83 -0.11
C THR A 227 12.21 15.15 -1.32
N ASP A 228 11.11 15.68 -1.82
CA ASP A 228 10.46 15.16 -3.02
C ASP A 228 11.22 15.56 -4.30
N LYS A 229 10.72 15.05 -5.45
CA LYS A 229 11.32 15.36 -6.77
C LYS A 229 11.28 16.83 -7.17
N ASN A 230 10.44 17.64 -6.52
CA ASN A 230 10.29 19.08 -6.77
C ASN A 230 11.14 19.93 -5.79
N GLY A 231 11.95 19.28 -4.96
CA GLY A 231 12.80 19.96 -3.97
C GLY A 231 12.08 20.36 -2.68
N LYS A 232 10.81 19.93 -2.48
CA LYS A 232 10.06 20.23 -1.26
C LYS A 232 10.46 19.27 -0.15
N GLU A 233 10.87 19.83 0.99
CA GLU A 233 11.18 19.06 2.19
C GLU A 233 9.93 18.68 2.96
N PHE A 234 9.91 17.43 3.45
CA PHE A 234 8.94 16.90 4.38
C PHE A 234 9.70 16.34 5.57
N LYS A 235 9.40 16.87 6.73
CA LYS A 235 9.96 16.42 8.00
C LYS A 235 8.94 15.54 8.72
N GLU A 236 9.48 14.60 9.51
CA GLU A 236 8.66 13.80 10.40
C GLU A 236 7.63 12.93 9.69
N CYS A 237 7.99 12.38 8.51
CA CYS A 237 7.13 11.40 7.85
C CYS A 237 6.87 10.20 8.75
N ALA A 238 5.64 9.73 8.78
CA ALA A 238 5.23 8.67 9.68
C ALA A 238 5.54 7.27 9.14
N LEU A 239 5.54 7.10 7.83
CA LEU A 239 5.83 5.82 7.21
C LEU A 239 6.60 5.98 5.89
N LEU A 240 7.34 4.91 5.55
CA LEU A 240 8.02 4.75 4.27
C LEU A 240 7.34 3.59 3.53
N HIS A 241 6.67 3.90 2.41
CA HIS A 241 5.96 2.94 1.58
C HIS A 241 6.80 2.57 0.37
N PHE A 242 7.25 1.35 0.29
CA PHE A 242 8.15 0.88 -0.77
C PHE A 242 7.45 0.72 -2.11
N SER A 243 6.12 0.56 -2.13
CA SER A 243 5.29 0.42 -3.35
C SER A 243 5.84 -0.63 -4.31
N THR A 244 6.35 -1.75 -3.81
CA THR A 244 6.99 -2.79 -4.60
C THR A 244 6.78 -4.19 -4.01
N ARG A 245 6.55 -5.16 -4.90
CA ARG A 245 6.47 -6.58 -4.53
C ARG A 245 7.80 -7.17 -4.06
N LYS A 246 8.87 -6.41 -4.13
CA LYS A 246 10.24 -6.82 -3.81
C LYS A 246 10.87 -5.91 -2.77
N ALA A 247 10.05 -5.38 -1.85
CA ALA A 247 10.55 -4.52 -0.78
C ALA A 247 11.66 -5.22 0.00
N GLU A 248 11.51 -6.52 0.27
CA GLU A 248 12.49 -7.34 0.96
C GLU A 248 13.84 -7.48 0.24
N GLU A 249 13.91 -7.18 -1.07
CA GLU A 249 15.16 -7.15 -1.83
C GLU A 249 15.84 -5.76 -1.83
N GLU A 250 15.17 -4.72 -1.32
CA GLU A 250 15.71 -3.36 -1.27
C GLU A 250 16.67 -3.20 -0.10
N GLY A 251 17.90 -2.77 -0.37
CA GLY A 251 18.93 -2.60 0.67
C GLY A 251 18.49 -1.67 1.81
N LEU A 252 17.71 -0.63 1.50
CA LEU A 252 17.17 0.28 2.50
C LEU A 252 16.16 -0.43 3.43
N TYR A 253 15.27 -1.24 2.86
CA TYR A 253 14.31 -2.04 3.63
C TYR A 253 15.03 -3.01 4.57
N LEU A 254 15.95 -3.81 4.03
CA LEU A 254 16.74 -4.77 4.80
C LEU A 254 17.51 -4.09 5.92
N TRP A 255 18.14 -2.97 5.65
CA TRP A 255 18.88 -2.24 6.68
C TRP A 255 17.97 -1.79 7.82
N GLN A 256 16.80 -1.21 7.53
CA GLN A 256 15.87 -0.76 8.57
C GLN A 256 15.27 -1.93 9.36
N THR A 257 14.99 -3.07 8.74
CA THR A 257 14.50 -4.26 9.44
C THR A 257 15.56 -4.88 10.35
N ILE A 258 16.84 -4.85 9.96
CA ILE A 258 17.96 -5.25 10.85
C ILE A 258 18.04 -4.31 12.06
N LEU A 259 17.88 -3.00 11.89
CA LEU A 259 17.89 -2.05 13.01
C LEU A 259 16.77 -2.34 14.01
N ILE A 260 15.58 -2.71 13.54
CA ILE A 260 14.46 -3.12 14.41
C ILE A 260 14.84 -4.32 15.26
N THR A 261 15.46 -5.36 14.68
CA THR A 261 15.84 -6.57 15.41
C THR A 261 16.98 -6.32 16.40
N GLN A 262 17.85 -5.34 16.12
CA GLN A 262 19.01 -5.01 16.94
C GLN A 262 18.78 -3.83 17.91
N LYS A 263 17.56 -3.30 18.00
CA LYS A 263 17.25 -2.11 18.82
C LYS A 263 17.68 -2.20 20.28
N ASN A 264 17.67 -3.42 20.85
CA ASN A 264 18.06 -3.68 22.23
C ASN A 264 19.59 -3.90 22.41
N ASN A 265 20.35 -4.00 21.31
CA ASN A 265 21.81 -4.16 21.33
C ASN A 265 22.47 -2.82 20.96
N SER A 266 22.75 -1.98 21.95
CA SER A 266 23.21 -0.61 21.77
C SER A 266 24.50 -0.47 20.95
N MET A 267 25.40 -1.45 21.03
CA MET A 267 26.67 -1.43 20.30
C MET A 267 26.45 -1.74 18.81
N PHE A 268 25.72 -2.81 18.51
CA PHE A 268 25.38 -3.17 17.12
C PHE A 268 24.48 -2.14 16.46
N TYR A 269 23.48 -1.61 17.19
CA TYR A 269 22.62 -0.57 16.69
C TYR A 269 23.41 0.67 16.27
N LYS A 270 24.32 1.18 17.12
CA LYS A 270 25.18 2.33 16.80
C LYS A 270 26.09 2.07 15.61
N ALA A 271 26.65 0.87 15.50
CA ALA A 271 27.52 0.48 14.38
C ALA A 271 26.75 0.41 13.06
N LEU A 272 25.52 -0.14 13.08
CA LEU A 272 24.68 -0.32 11.89
C LEU A 272 23.94 0.98 11.51
N ASN A 273 23.54 1.81 12.46
CA ASN A 273 22.88 3.08 12.23
C ASN A 273 23.87 4.19 11.85
N ASN A 274 24.74 3.90 10.89
CA ASN A 274 25.77 4.80 10.40
C ASN A 274 25.38 5.29 8.99
N ARG A 275 25.52 6.62 8.77
CA ARG A 275 25.27 7.26 7.46
C ARG A 275 26.03 6.59 6.31
N THR A 276 27.20 6.00 6.59
CA THR A 276 27.99 5.25 5.60
C THR A 276 27.24 4.02 5.07
N ILE A 277 26.56 3.26 5.94
CA ILE A 277 25.75 2.09 5.54
C ILE A 277 24.59 2.52 4.65
N TYR A 278 23.91 3.62 5.00
CA TYR A 278 22.87 4.20 4.15
C TYR A 278 23.40 4.58 2.76
N ILE A 279 24.59 5.22 2.70
CA ILE A 279 25.24 5.59 1.42
C ILE A 279 25.54 4.32 0.61
N LEU A 280 26.10 3.30 1.24
CA LEU A 280 26.38 2.01 0.59
C LEU A 280 25.11 1.35 0.05
N CYS A 281 24.04 1.29 0.83
CA CYS A 281 22.75 0.76 0.37
C CYS A 281 22.22 1.50 -0.86
N ASN A 282 22.32 2.84 -0.90
CA ASN A 282 21.93 3.64 -2.05
C ASN A 282 22.84 3.43 -3.28
N VAL A 283 24.14 3.30 -3.08
CA VAL A 283 25.09 3.00 -4.16
C VAL A 283 24.77 1.63 -4.76
N PHE A 284 24.60 0.59 -3.94
CA PHE A 284 24.22 -0.75 -4.41
C PHE A 284 22.89 -0.75 -5.18
N ARG A 285 21.89 -0.01 -4.69
CA ARG A 285 20.59 0.15 -5.38
C ARG A 285 20.78 0.77 -6.77
N ARG A 286 21.55 1.86 -6.89
CA ARG A 286 21.84 2.52 -8.18
C ARG A 286 22.60 1.61 -9.14
N LEU A 287 23.57 0.84 -8.65
CA LEU A 287 24.32 -0.15 -9.43
C LEU A 287 23.40 -1.28 -9.95
N LYS A 288 22.56 -1.85 -9.06
CA LYS A 288 21.58 -2.89 -9.43
C LYS A 288 20.62 -2.38 -10.55
N THR A 289 20.15 -1.14 -10.44
CA THR A 289 19.29 -0.51 -11.46
C THR A 289 20.03 -0.33 -12.80
N LYS A 290 21.28 0.15 -12.77
CA LYS A 290 22.08 0.30 -13.98
C LYS A 290 22.34 -1.04 -14.66
N ILE A 291 22.71 -2.09 -13.91
CA ILE A 291 22.95 -3.44 -14.43
C ILE A 291 21.66 -4.00 -15.07
N LYS A 292 20.50 -3.86 -14.41
CA LYS A 292 19.21 -4.29 -14.99
C LYS A 292 18.90 -3.59 -16.31
N ASN A 293 19.16 -2.29 -16.41
CA ASN A 293 18.95 -1.52 -17.64
C ASN A 293 19.89 -1.96 -18.75
N LEU A 294 21.15 -2.26 -18.45
CA LEU A 294 22.13 -2.78 -19.43
C LEU A 294 21.69 -4.15 -19.97
N ILE A 295 21.30 -5.08 -19.08
CA ILE A 295 20.80 -6.40 -19.49
C ILE A 295 19.54 -6.27 -20.37
N LYS A 296 18.63 -5.33 -20.02
CA LYS A 296 17.43 -5.09 -20.83
C LYS A 296 17.76 -4.57 -22.22
N LEU A 297 18.76 -3.68 -22.34
CA LEU A 297 19.24 -3.15 -23.64
C LEU A 297 19.93 -4.23 -24.48
N GLU A 298 20.70 -5.13 -23.88
CA GLU A 298 21.31 -6.26 -24.59
C GLU A 298 20.25 -7.24 -25.12
N ASN A 299 19.23 -7.55 -24.32
CA ASN A 299 18.13 -8.43 -24.76
C ASN A 299 17.22 -7.81 -25.83
N GLN A 300 17.22 -6.49 -26.01
CA GLN A 300 16.51 -5.81 -27.09
C GLN A 300 17.34 -5.72 -28.40
N ARG A 301 18.65 -6.01 -28.34
CA ARG A 301 19.55 -6.01 -29.51
C ARG A 301 19.75 -7.40 -30.12
N LYS A 302 19.28 -8.43 -29.45
CA LYS A 302 19.16 -9.81 -29.96
C LYS A 302 17.74 -10.06 -30.49
#